data_38d978345bd7a153762b9c6b0b4fda84
#
_entry.id   38d978345bd7a153762b9c6b0b4fda84
#
_cell.length_a   1.000
_cell.length_b   1.000
_cell.length_c   1.000
_cell.angle_alpha   90.00
_cell.angle_beta   90.00
_cell.angle_gamma   90.00
#
_symmetry.space_group_name_H-M   'P 1'
#
loop_
_entity.id
_entity.type
_entity.pdbx_description
1 polymer ?
#
loop_
_entity_poly.entity_id
_entity_poly.type
_entity_poly.pdbx_seq_one_letter_code
_entity_poly.pdbx_strand_id
1 'polypeptide(L)'
;MIYWQNRILTNVKNALGSKCPNVSSTVNNTKAKFPACAVRIVSDSAISDDLESLDEEAAVLCGVAVDIYSKTSLGHAIELMDIANKSMYAMGFKRQEGPMQIEDESSPELYHLTSRYVRVIGSEDIIEKLTFEAP
;
A
#
# COMPACT_ATOMS: atom_id res chain seq x y z
N MET A 1 -4.88 10.77 -16.25
CA MET A 1 -4.02 9.86 -15.48
C MET A 1 -4.77 9.33 -14.27
N ILE A 2 -4.72 8.05 -14.05
CA ILE A 2 -5.37 7.40 -12.90
C ILE A 2 -4.32 7.21 -11.81
N TYR A 3 -4.45 7.93 -10.70
CA TYR A 3 -3.45 7.93 -9.64
C TYR A 3 -4.11 8.11 -8.28
N TRP A 4 -4.11 7.07 -7.48
CA TRP A 4 -4.89 6.97 -6.24
C TRP A 4 -4.05 6.91 -4.97
N GLN A 5 -2.80 7.44 -5.00
CA GLN A 5 -1.86 7.37 -3.88
C GLN A 5 -2.49 7.80 -2.55
N ASN A 6 -3.10 8.98 -2.51
CA ASN A 6 -3.63 9.51 -1.26
C ASN A 6 -4.84 8.71 -0.76
N ARG A 7 -5.66 8.21 -1.66
CA ARG A 7 -6.84 7.44 -1.31
C ARG A 7 -6.45 6.09 -0.70
N ILE A 8 -5.49 5.42 -1.32
CA ILE A 8 -4.97 4.14 -0.83
C ILE A 8 -4.34 4.33 0.54
N LEU A 9 -3.48 5.34 0.68
CA LEU A 9 -2.82 5.65 1.94
C LEU A 9 -3.83 5.93 3.05
N THR A 10 -4.83 6.76 2.77
CA THR A 10 -5.86 7.13 3.74
C THR A 10 -6.65 5.90 4.22
N ASN A 11 -6.99 4.99 3.32
CA ASN A 11 -7.73 3.80 3.69
C ASN A 11 -6.91 2.87 4.60
N VAL A 12 -5.62 2.69 4.30
CA VAL A 12 -4.73 1.91 5.17
C VAL A 12 -4.56 2.60 6.52
N LYS A 13 -4.38 3.92 6.53
CA LYS A 13 -4.27 4.70 7.75
C LYS A 13 -5.50 4.55 8.64
N ASN A 14 -6.69 4.62 8.06
CA ASN A 14 -7.93 4.46 8.80
C ASN A 14 -8.08 3.04 9.36
N ALA A 15 -7.66 2.04 8.61
CA ALA A 15 -7.71 0.64 9.07
C ALA A 15 -6.76 0.39 10.24
N LEU A 16 -5.56 0.94 10.20
CA LEU A 16 -4.59 0.81 11.28
C LEU A 16 -5.01 1.59 12.52
N GLY A 17 -5.60 2.77 12.32
CA GLY A 17 -6.11 3.59 13.41
C GLY A 17 -5.06 3.92 14.46
N SER A 18 -5.43 3.76 15.75
CA SER A 18 -4.54 4.05 16.87
C SER A 18 -3.41 3.03 17.04
N LYS A 19 -3.50 1.87 16.41
CA LYS A 19 -2.47 0.83 16.51
C LYS A 19 -1.20 1.23 15.78
N CYS A 20 -1.32 2.01 14.71
CA CYS A 20 -0.19 2.56 13.97
C CYS A 20 -0.56 3.98 13.51
N PRO A 21 -0.35 5.00 14.36
CA PRO A 21 -0.77 6.36 14.00
C PRO A 21 0.13 7.03 12.95
N ASN A 22 1.32 6.51 12.71
CA ASN A 22 2.29 7.10 11.79
C ASN A 22 2.24 6.39 10.44
N VAL A 23 1.32 6.82 9.58
CA VAL A 23 1.17 6.28 8.23
C VAL A 23 1.45 7.38 7.23
N SER A 24 2.39 7.14 6.32
CA SER A 24 2.80 8.11 5.31
C SER A 24 3.27 7.38 4.06
N SER A 25 3.63 8.14 3.02
CA SER A 25 4.19 7.58 1.80
C SER A 25 5.66 7.17 1.96
N THR A 26 6.36 7.75 2.93
CA THR A 26 7.76 7.43 3.21
C THR A 26 7.99 7.46 4.72
N VAL A 27 8.93 6.63 5.18
CA VAL A 27 9.35 6.62 6.59
C VAL A 27 10.80 7.05 6.67
N ASN A 28 11.05 8.10 7.47
CA ASN A 28 12.40 8.55 7.78
C ASN A 28 12.85 7.91 9.09
N ASN A 29 13.78 6.97 9.01
CA ASN A 29 14.23 6.19 10.17
C ASN A 29 14.86 7.03 11.29
N THR A 30 15.34 8.23 10.99
CA THR A 30 15.95 9.10 12.00
C THR A 30 14.94 9.94 12.77
N LYS A 31 13.76 10.17 12.19
CA LYS A 31 12.73 11.05 12.78
C LYS A 31 11.40 10.34 13.02
N ALA A 32 11.21 9.17 12.46
CA ALA A 32 9.95 8.47 12.57
C ALA A 32 9.69 8.00 14.00
N LYS A 33 8.42 8.10 14.40
CA LYS A 33 7.93 7.48 15.62
C LYS A 33 7.41 6.10 15.27
N PHE A 34 7.84 5.09 15.99
CA PHE A 34 7.41 3.72 15.74
C PHE A 34 6.29 3.30 16.68
N PRO A 35 5.36 2.45 16.24
CA PRO A 35 5.31 1.81 14.92
C PRO A 35 4.96 2.80 13.81
N ALA A 36 5.43 2.50 12.61
CA ALA A 36 5.20 3.33 11.43
C ALA A 36 4.85 2.45 10.24
N CYS A 37 4.12 3.02 9.30
CA CYS A 37 3.73 2.35 8.06
C CYS A 37 3.97 3.28 6.89
N ALA A 38 4.56 2.76 5.83
CA ALA A 38 4.68 3.47 4.56
C ALA A 38 3.82 2.77 3.51
N VAL A 39 3.01 3.53 2.81
CA VAL A 39 2.15 3.04 1.73
C VAL A 39 2.40 3.90 0.51
N ARG A 40 2.90 3.30 -0.56
CA ARG A 40 3.19 4.07 -1.77
C ARG A 40 2.97 3.25 -3.03
N ILE A 41 2.58 3.94 -4.09
CA ILE A 41 2.52 3.37 -5.42
C ILE A 41 3.95 3.23 -5.93
N VAL A 42 4.33 2.01 -6.31
CA VAL A 42 5.65 1.71 -6.84
C VAL A 42 5.62 1.46 -8.34
N SER A 43 4.44 1.20 -8.89
CA SER A 43 4.27 1.09 -10.34
C SER A 43 2.84 1.47 -10.71
N ASP A 44 2.67 2.13 -11.84
CA ASP A 44 1.39 2.61 -12.31
C ASP A 44 1.43 2.61 -13.84
N SER A 45 1.15 1.44 -14.42
CA SER A 45 1.30 1.20 -15.85
C SER A 45 -0.03 1.28 -16.56
N ALA A 46 -0.14 2.14 -17.56
CA ALA A 46 -1.35 2.24 -18.36
C ALA A 46 -1.63 0.93 -19.08
N ILE A 47 -2.86 0.46 -18.98
CA ILE A 47 -3.37 -0.67 -19.73
C ILE A 47 -4.28 -0.10 -20.81
N SER A 48 -3.77 -0.02 -22.01
CA SER A 48 -4.57 0.44 -23.15
C SER A 48 -4.21 -0.37 -24.36
N ASP A 49 -5.18 -1.06 -24.90
CA ASP A 49 -5.07 -1.69 -26.20
C ASP A 49 -5.39 -0.69 -27.31
N ASP A 50 -5.84 0.49 -26.94
CA ASP A 50 -6.26 1.52 -27.88
C ASP A 50 -5.23 2.66 -27.92
N LEU A 51 -4.33 2.55 -28.87
CA LEU A 51 -3.29 3.55 -29.10
C LEU A 51 -3.84 4.87 -29.64
N GLU A 52 -5.10 4.91 -30.03
CA GLU A 52 -5.75 6.12 -30.53
C GLU A 52 -6.19 7.03 -29.38
N SER A 53 -6.32 6.50 -28.18
CA SER A 53 -6.74 7.24 -27.00
C SER A 53 -5.52 7.77 -26.27
N LEU A 54 -4.88 8.79 -26.83
CA LEU A 54 -3.61 9.32 -26.33
C LEU A 54 -3.74 10.08 -25.00
N ASP A 55 -4.92 10.60 -24.70
CA ASP A 55 -5.11 11.50 -23.56
C ASP A 55 -5.83 10.86 -22.37
N GLU A 56 -6.42 9.69 -22.54
CA GLU A 56 -7.22 9.05 -21.51
C GLU A 56 -6.79 7.59 -21.30
N GLU A 57 -6.51 7.26 -20.07
CA GLU A 57 -6.24 5.90 -19.66
C GLU A 57 -7.56 5.23 -19.28
N ALA A 58 -7.91 4.11 -19.91
CA ALA A 58 -9.07 3.32 -19.53
C ALA A 58 -8.83 2.59 -18.22
N ALA A 59 -7.61 2.12 -18.00
CA ALA A 59 -7.21 1.41 -16.80
C ALA A 59 -5.70 1.50 -16.60
N VAL A 60 -5.29 1.25 -15.36
CA VAL A 60 -3.87 1.13 -15.01
C VAL A 60 -3.66 -0.12 -14.18
N LEU A 61 -2.49 -0.74 -14.32
CA LEU A 61 -2.04 -1.76 -13.38
C LEU A 61 -1.25 -1.05 -12.28
N CYS A 62 -1.84 -1.02 -11.10
CA CYS A 62 -1.28 -0.30 -9.96
C CYS A 62 -0.58 -1.27 -9.02
N GLY A 63 0.70 -1.04 -8.77
CA GLY A 63 1.49 -1.77 -7.78
C GLY A 63 1.73 -0.89 -6.57
N VAL A 64 1.49 -1.43 -5.38
CA VAL A 64 1.62 -0.72 -4.12
C VAL A 64 2.56 -1.48 -3.21
N ALA A 65 3.51 -0.79 -2.58
CA ALA A 65 4.33 -1.33 -1.52
C ALA A 65 3.80 -0.86 -0.18
N VAL A 66 3.65 -1.79 0.75
CA VAL A 66 3.30 -1.50 2.14
C VAL A 66 4.45 -1.97 3.02
N ASP A 67 5.01 -1.04 3.77
CA ASP A 67 6.12 -1.30 4.69
C ASP A 67 5.66 -1.03 6.12
N ILE A 68 5.92 -1.97 7.01
CA ILE A 68 5.62 -1.85 8.43
C ILE A 68 6.94 -1.84 9.21
N TYR A 69 7.07 -0.91 10.13
CA TYR A 69 8.24 -0.76 11.00
C TYR A 69 7.80 -0.81 12.45
N SER A 70 8.40 -1.69 13.22
CA SER A 70 8.13 -1.82 14.66
C SER A 70 9.43 -1.98 15.44
N LYS A 71 9.51 -1.38 16.60
CA LYS A 71 10.61 -1.59 17.56
C LYS A 71 10.21 -2.55 18.68
N THR A 72 8.97 -2.99 18.72
CA THR A 72 8.45 -3.83 19.79
C THR A 72 8.83 -5.29 19.60
N SER A 73 8.42 -5.87 18.48
CA SER A 73 8.69 -7.28 18.15
C SER A 73 8.30 -7.58 16.71
N LEU A 74 8.81 -8.72 16.22
CA LEU A 74 8.38 -9.20 14.90
C LEU A 74 6.89 -9.54 14.90
N GLY A 75 6.38 -10.13 15.99
CA GLY A 75 4.94 -10.43 16.11
C GLY A 75 4.08 -9.19 16.03
N HIS A 76 4.53 -8.09 16.62
CA HIS A 76 3.83 -6.80 16.52
C HIS A 76 3.80 -6.29 15.07
N ALA A 77 4.93 -6.38 14.37
CA ALA A 77 5.00 -5.99 12.96
C ALA A 77 4.07 -6.85 12.09
N ILE A 78 4.02 -8.16 12.36
CA ILE A 78 3.11 -9.09 11.64
C ILE A 78 1.65 -8.73 11.89
N GLU A 79 1.28 -8.39 13.12
CA GLU A 79 -0.08 -8.00 13.47
C GLU A 79 -0.50 -6.74 12.67
N LEU A 80 0.37 -5.74 12.63
CA LEU A 80 0.09 -4.51 11.88
C LEU A 80 0.02 -4.78 10.38
N MET A 81 0.91 -5.62 9.87
CA MET A 81 0.88 -6.00 8.45
C MET A 81 -0.40 -6.73 8.09
N ASP A 82 -0.92 -7.58 8.98
CA ASP A 82 -2.18 -8.28 8.74
C ASP A 82 -3.35 -7.31 8.60
N ILE A 83 -3.39 -6.28 9.44
CA ILE A 83 -4.42 -5.24 9.33
C ILE A 83 -4.30 -4.49 8.00
N ALA A 84 -3.09 -4.10 7.62
CA ALA A 84 -2.86 -3.43 6.34
C ALA A 84 -3.23 -4.34 5.16
N ASN A 85 -2.89 -5.63 5.25
CA ASN A 85 -3.22 -6.61 4.23
C ASN A 85 -4.73 -6.72 4.01
N LYS A 86 -5.50 -6.78 5.10
CA LYS A 86 -6.96 -6.81 5.02
C LYS A 86 -7.53 -5.55 4.39
N SER A 87 -6.95 -4.39 4.69
CA SER A 87 -7.34 -3.13 4.07
C SER A 87 -7.07 -3.15 2.56
N MET A 88 -5.90 -3.66 2.15
CA MET A 88 -5.56 -3.77 0.73
C MET A 88 -6.52 -4.70 0.00
N TYR A 89 -6.86 -5.84 0.60
CA TYR A 89 -7.84 -6.75 0.01
C TYR A 89 -9.23 -6.11 -0.08
N ALA A 90 -9.63 -5.33 0.91
CA ALA A 90 -10.91 -4.61 0.87
C ALA A 90 -10.96 -3.60 -0.28
N MET A 91 -9.83 -3.07 -0.69
CA MET A 91 -9.71 -2.19 -1.86
C MET A 91 -9.55 -2.95 -3.18
N GLY A 92 -9.60 -4.28 -3.15
CA GLY A 92 -9.49 -5.11 -4.36
C GLY A 92 -8.07 -5.44 -4.79
N PHE A 93 -7.07 -5.06 -4.00
CA PHE A 93 -5.68 -5.43 -4.30
C PHE A 93 -5.42 -6.89 -3.96
N LYS A 94 -4.55 -7.51 -4.74
CA LYS A 94 -4.06 -8.86 -4.45
C LYS A 94 -2.60 -8.77 -4.04
N ARG A 95 -2.23 -9.54 -3.02
CA ARG A 95 -0.84 -9.60 -2.60
C ARG A 95 -0.03 -10.33 -3.66
N GLN A 96 1.00 -9.67 -4.16
CA GLN A 96 1.92 -10.23 -5.14
C GLN A 96 3.09 -10.93 -4.47
N GLU A 97 3.64 -10.33 -3.42
CA GLU A 97 4.69 -10.94 -2.62
C GLU A 97 4.69 -10.38 -1.20
N GLY A 98 5.33 -11.11 -0.31
CA GLY A 98 5.46 -10.74 1.10
C GLY A 98 4.39 -11.35 1.97
N PRO A 99 4.37 -11.04 3.27
CA PRO A 99 5.35 -10.15 3.90
C PRO A 99 6.75 -10.75 3.95
N MET A 100 7.74 -9.92 3.67
CA MET A 100 9.15 -10.27 3.77
C MET A 100 9.80 -9.41 4.85
N GLN A 101 10.63 -10.03 5.68
CA GLN A 101 11.40 -9.28 6.64
C GLN A 101 12.66 -8.71 5.97
N ILE A 102 12.86 -7.42 6.15
CA ILE A 102 14.04 -6.73 5.68
C ILE A 102 14.91 -6.40 6.89
N GLU A 103 16.14 -6.86 6.86
CA GLU A 103 17.10 -6.56 7.93
C GLU A 103 17.84 -5.27 7.59
N ASP A 104 17.93 -4.39 8.58
CA ASP A 104 18.72 -3.16 8.50
C ASP A 104 19.85 -3.25 9.50
N GLU A 105 21.08 -3.37 9.01
CA GLU A 105 22.26 -3.49 9.86
C GLU A 105 22.50 -2.24 10.72
N SER A 106 22.06 -1.08 10.25
CA SER A 106 22.21 0.16 10.99
C SER A 106 21.17 0.32 12.10
N SER A 107 20.12 -0.48 12.09
CA SER A 107 19.04 -0.45 13.08
C SER A 107 18.57 -1.86 13.41
N PRO A 108 19.38 -2.66 14.10
CA PRO A 108 19.07 -4.07 14.34
C PRO A 108 17.84 -4.28 15.23
N GLU A 109 17.44 -3.30 16.03
CA GLU A 109 16.25 -3.36 16.86
C GLU A 109 14.95 -3.07 16.08
N LEU A 110 15.06 -2.71 14.82
CA LEU A 110 13.93 -2.36 14.00
C LEU A 110 13.44 -3.57 13.20
N TYR A 111 12.18 -3.92 13.39
CA TYR A 111 11.53 -4.99 12.64
C TYR A 111 10.81 -4.37 11.46
N HIS A 112 11.29 -4.65 10.26
CA HIS A 112 10.75 -4.10 9.02
C HIS A 112 10.17 -5.23 8.16
N LEU A 113 8.88 -5.14 7.88
CA LEU A 113 8.19 -6.03 6.95
C LEU A 113 7.74 -5.26 5.74
N THR A 114 7.82 -5.87 4.58
CA THR A 114 7.32 -5.29 3.34
C THR A 114 6.44 -6.29 2.59
N SER A 115 5.40 -5.79 1.97
CA SER A 115 4.54 -6.57 1.08
C SER A 115 4.22 -5.75 -0.16
N ARG A 116 3.96 -6.43 -1.26
CA ARG A 116 3.57 -5.79 -2.51
C ARG A 116 2.23 -6.29 -2.98
N TYR A 117 1.43 -5.37 -3.47
CA TYR A 117 0.06 -5.60 -3.91
C TYR A 117 -0.13 -5.05 -5.31
N VAL A 118 -1.02 -5.67 -6.06
CA VAL A 118 -1.36 -5.22 -7.40
C VAL A 118 -2.88 -5.20 -7.59
N ARG A 119 -3.34 -4.24 -8.37
CA ARG A 119 -4.73 -4.16 -8.80
C ARG A 119 -4.81 -3.40 -10.12
N VAL A 120 -5.70 -3.87 -10.99
CA VAL A 120 -6.13 -3.09 -12.14
C VAL A 120 -7.17 -2.08 -11.67
N ILE A 121 -6.94 -0.80 -11.95
CA ILE A 121 -7.85 0.28 -11.56
C ILE A 121 -8.39 0.92 -12.83
N GLY A 122 -9.71 0.87 -13.01
CA GLY A 122 -10.39 1.57 -14.09
C GLY A 122 -10.69 3.02 -13.72
N SER A 123 -10.96 3.84 -14.72
CA SER A 123 -11.24 5.27 -14.52
C SER A 123 -12.49 5.53 -13.68
N GLU A 124 -13.41 4.56 -13.61
CA GLU A 124 -14.65 4.67 -12.84
C GLU A 124 -14.66 3.83 -11.58
N ASP A 125 -13.49 3.29 -11.19
CA ASP A 125 -13.38 2.50 -9.97
C ASP A 125 -13.55 3.35 -8.73
N ILE A 126 -14.05 2.69 -7.70
CA ILE A 126 -14.07 3.23 -6.33
C ILE A 126 -13.12 2.37 -5.51
N ILE A 127 -12.02 2.97 -5.09
CA ILE A 127 -10.90 2.25 -4.45
C ILE A 127 -11.32 1.55 -3.13
N GLU A 128 -12.33 2.06 -2.45
CA GLU A 128 -12.83 1.49 -1.21
C GLU A 128 -13.68 0.22 -1.41
N LYS A 129 -13.95 -0.15 -2.67
CA LYS A 129 -14.79 -1.30 -2.99
C LYS A 129 -14.01 -2.34 -3.78
N LEU A 130 -14.37 -3.61 -3.60
CA LEU A 130 -13.73 -4.72 -4.29
C LEU A 130 -13.99 -4.75 -5.78
N THR A 131 -15.14 -4.25 -6.20
CA THR A 131 -15.58 -4.37 -7.59
C THR A 131 -15.69 -3.00 -8.23
N PHE A 132 -15.42 -3.00 -9.52
CA PHE A 132 -15.71 -1.86 -10.37
C PHE A 132 -17.21 -1.52 -10.28
N GLU A 133 -17.51 -0.26 -10.04
CA GLU A 133 -18.89 0.20 -9.95
C GLU A 133 -19.23 1.00 -11.19
N ALA A 134 -20.09 0.42 -12.03
CA ALA A 134 -20.57 1.11 -13.22
C ALA A 134 -21.44 2.29 -12.82
N PRO A 135 -21.35 3.40 -13.55
CA PRO A 135 -22.16 4.57 -13.28
C PRO A 135 -23.65 4.31 -13.50
#